data_95e97c8e1e812e0efec3609598e82906
#
_entry.id   95e97c8e1e812e0efec3609598e82906
#
_cell.length_a   1.000
_cell.length_b   1.000
_cell.length_c   1.000
_cell.angle_alpha   90.00
_cell.angle_beta   90.00
_cell.angle_gamma   90.00
#
_symmetry.space_group_name_H-M   'P 1'
#
loop_
_entity.id
_entity.type
_entity.pdbx_description
1 polymer ?
#
loop_
_entity_poly.entity_id
_entity_poly.type
_entity_poly.pdbx_seq_one_letter_code
_entity_poly.pdbx_strand_id
1 'polypeptide(L)'
;DGDRSEFDRITLRPRMLVPTLDLDLSVTLLGDRFHAPILVAPIANQTRFHPEGERATVKGASAARASVIVSSSTSVPIGALVAESATPIWYQVHAADPDTARQVAMAVQAGCKAICVSTGVTPFAPGTRPKPARIDWKAIDALTRDSRLPIVIKGITTADAAATALRHNVHALIVSTHGLPGPGREPLLLTLPAIVSAVAGKVPVLVDGSFRRGTDILKALAFGATAVAIGRPVMWGLAAYGADGVQGVIEMLQTELARYMAMCGRSTLGKLDRTVLQLHGVPPARSTSSD
;
A
#
# COMPACT_ATOMS: atom_id res chain seq x y z
N ASP A 1 -13.55 -6.20 10.90
CA ASP A 1 -12.19 -5.64 11.00
C ASP A 1 -11.19 -6.76 10.75
N GLY A 2 -10.13 -6.47 9.96
CA GLY A 2 -9.07 -7.44 9.78
C GLY A 2 -8.36 -7.75 11.09
N ASP A 3 -7.68 -8.89 11.14
CA ASP A 3 -6.90 -9.28 12.31
C ASP A 3 -5.82 -8.23 12.59
N ARG A 4 -5.83 -7.66 13.79
CA ARG A 4 -4.86 -6.66 14.26
C ARG A 4 -3.91 -7.22 15.31
N SER A 5 -4.10 -8.47 15.71
CA SER A 5 -3.33 -9.10 16.78
C SER A 5 -1.81 -9.06 16.54
N GLU A 6 -1.39 -9.05 15.25
CA GLU A 6 0.02 -8.93 14.89
C GLU A 6 0.62 -7.57 15.27
N PHE A 7 -0.17 -6.47 15.11
CA PHE A 7 0.28 -5.14 15.51
C PHE A 7 0.40 -5.02 17.04
N ASP A 8 -0.50 -5.66 17.78
CA ASP A 8 -0.52 -5.59 19.25
C ASP A 8 0.67 -6.36 19.88
N ARG A 9 1.23 -7.32 19.16
CA ARG A 9 2.42 -8.08 19.59
C ARG A 9 3.74 -7.36 19.35
N ILE A 10 3.71 -6.16 18.81
CA ILE A 10 4.90 -5.37 18.48
C ILE A 10 4.79 -4.04 19.21
N THR A 11 5.77 -3.71 20.03
CA THR A 11 5.90 -2.39 20.65
C THR A 11 7.09 -1.62 20.08
N LEU A 12 7.04 -0.30 20.21
CA LEU A 12 8.13 0.58 19.79
C LEU A 12 9.12 0.75 20.95
N ARG A 13 10.38 0.92 20.62
CA ARG A 13 11.48 1.23 21.58
C ARG A 13 11.83 2.70 21.47
N PRO A 14 11.36 3.57 22.37
CA PRO A 14 11.78 4.97 22.40
C PRO A 14 13.29 5.09 22.65
N ARG A 15 13.90 6.14 22.10
CA ARG A 15 15.29 6.51 22.37
C ARG A 15 15.33 7.91 22.94
N MET A 16 15.82 8.02 24.16
CA MET A 16 16.00 9.29 24.84
C MET A 16 17.26 10.02 24.32
N LEU A 17 17.21 11.35 24.35
CA LEU A 17 18.35 12.24 24.07
C LEU A 17 18.94 12.12 22.64
N VAL A 18 18.13 11.65 21.68
CA VAL A 18 18.53 11.66 20.27
C VAL A 18 17.87 12.87 19.59
N PRO A 19 18.62 13.82 19.04
CA PRO A 19 18.06 14.95 18.31
C PRO A 19 17.31 14.50 17.06
N THR A 20 16.09 14.99 16.88
CA THR A 20 15.23 14.68 15.71
C THR A 20 14.60 15.95 15.15
N LEU A 21 15.39 17.03 15.06
CA LEU A 21 14.90 18.35 14.65
C LEU A 21 14.47 18.40 13.18
N ASP A 22 15.13 17.61 12.31
CA ASP A 22 14.89 17.62 10.87
C ASP A 22 14.16 16.32 10.45
N LEU A 23 12.87 16.23 10.82
CA LEU A 23 12.03 15.09 10.44
C LEU A 23 11.66 15.17 8.95
N ASP A 24 12.05 14.15 8.20
CA ASP A 24 11.66 13.98 6.79
C ASP A 24 10.96 12.63 6.60
N LEU A 25 9.67 12.69 6.25
CA LEU A 25 8.85 11.53 5.91
C LEU A 25 8.84 11.24 4.41
N SER A 26 9.53 12.04 3.60
CA SER A 26 9.45 11.89 2.16
C SER A 26 10.06 10.58 1.68
N VAL A 27 9.48 10.03 0.61
CA VAL A 27 9.94 8.82 -0.06
C VAL A 27 9.84 8.98 -1.56
N THR A 28 10.77 8.40 -2.30
CA THR A 28 10.67 8.32 -3.77
C THR A 28 10.14 6.95 -4.16
N LEU A 29 9.06 6.92 -4.93
CA LEU A 29 8.44 5.71 -5.47
C LEU A 29 8.27 5.88 -6.98
N LEU A 30 8.82 4.96 -7.77
CA LEU A 30 8.65 4.91 -9.22
C LEU A 30 9.02 6.24 -9.93
N GLY A 31 9.98 6.99 -9.38
CA GLY A 31 10.44 8.27 -9.90
C GLY A 31 9.75 9.51 -9.32
N ASP A 32 8.59 9.37 -8.69
CA ASP A 32 7.87 10.47 -8.04
C ASP A 32 8.26 10.61 -6.57
N ARG A 33 8.36 11.86 -6.07
CA ARG A 33 8.59 12.15 -4.65
C ARG A 33 7.25 12.31 -3.92
N PHE A 34 7.05 11.52 -2.90
CA PHE A 34 5.88 11.54 -2.01
C PHE A 34 6.23 12.25 -0.71
N HIS A 35 5.28 13.03 -0.18
CA HIS A 35 5.44 13.76 1.08
C HIS A 35 5.62 12.85 2.29
N ALA A 36 4.92 11.71 2.29
CA ALA A 36 5.00 10.68 3.31
C ALA A 36 4.80 9.29 2.67
N PRO A 37 5.22 8.20 3.31
CA PRO A 37 5.11 6.84 2.78
C PRO A 37 3.69 6.27 2.92
N ILE A 38 2.67 7.08 2.58
CA ILE A 38 1.25 6.76 2.73
C ILE A 38 0.53 7.04 1.43
N LEU A 39 -0.10 6.00 0.86
CA LEU A 39 -0.99 6.09 -0.28
C LEU A 39 -2.41 5.68 0.14
N VAL A 40 -3.41 6.14 -0.60
CA VAL A 40 -4.78 5.61 -0.47
C VAL A 40 -4.88 4.32 -1.29
N ALA A 41 -5.31 3.24 -0.64
CA ALA A 41 -5.50 1.94 -1.29
C ALA A 41 -6.68 1.96 -2.29
N PRO A 42 -6.67 1.12 -3.32
CA PRO A 42 -7.78 1.06 -4.27
C PRO A 42 -9.04 0.51 -3.62
N ILE A 43 -10.12 1.30 -3.70
CA ILE A 43 -11.44 0.94 -3.20
C ILE A 43 -12.47 1.28 -4.28
N ALA A 44 -13.32 0.30 -4.59
CA ALA A 44 -14.32 0.39 -5.64
C ALA A 44 -15.55 1.16 -5.20
N ASN A 45 -16.22 1.83 -6.15
CA ASN A 45 -17.58 2.38 -6.02
C ASN A 45 -17.74 3.26 -4.77
N GLN A 46 -16.94 4.29 -4.61
CA GLN A 46 -16.88 5.10 -3.39
C GLN A 46 -18.12 6.01 -3.22
N THR A 47 -18.90 6.22 -4.28
CA THR A 47 -20.23 6.88 -4.18
C THR A 47 -21.20 6.13 -3.25
N ARG A 48 -20.90 4.88 -2.88
CA ARG A 48 -21.64 4.14 -1.84
C ARG A 48 -21.38 4.69 -0.42
N PHE A 49 -20.30 5.42 -0.22
CA PHE A 49 -19.93 5.98 1.08
C PHE A 49 -20.21 7.48 1.17
N HIS A 50 -20.06 8.20 0.04
CA HIS A 50 -20.28 9.64 -0.04
C HIS A 50 -20.69 10.04 -1.46
N PRO A 51 -21.62 11.01 -1.68
CA PRO A 51 -22.09 11.37 -3.02
C PRO A 51 -20.98 11.75 -4.01
N GLU A 52 -19.93 12.43 -3.56
CA GLU A 52 -18.78 12.82 -4.40
C GLU A 52 -17.78 11.66 -4.63
N GLY A 53 -17.91 10.55 -3.90
CA GLY A 53 -17.12 9.34 -4.09
C GLY A 53 -15.61 9.58 -4.22
N GLU A 54 -15.03 9.07 -5.31
CA GLU A 54 -13.61 9.16 -5.60
C GLU A 54 -13.11 10.59 -5.77
N ARG A 55 -13.96 11.55 -6.19
CA ARG A 55 -13.59 12.98 -6.25
C ARG A 55 -13.24 13.53 -4.89
N ALA A 56 -14.10 13.31 -3.90
CA ALA A 56 -13.83 13.73 -2.52
C ALA A 56 -12.55 13.08 -1.98
N THR A 57 -12.33 11.78 -2.30
CA THR A 57 -11.10 11.08 -1.91
C THR A 57 -9.86 11.70 -2.55
N VAL A 58 -9.87 11.96 -3.86
CA VAL A 58 -8.74 12.58 -4.57
C VAL A 58 -8.48 13.99 -4.06
N LYS A 59 -9.53 14.80 -3.85
CA LYS A 59 -9.42 16.15 -3.29
C LYS A 59 -8.79 16.15 -1.89
N GLY A 60 -9.31 15.33 -0.98
CA GLY A 60 -8.80 15.25 0.38
C GLY A 60 -7.38 14.67 0.46
N ALA A 61 -7.08 13.64 -0.35
CA ALA A 61 -5.74 13.07 -0.43
C ALA A 61 -4.73 14.11 -1.01
N SER A 62 -5.11 14.84 -2.06
CA SER A 62 -4.28 15.92 -2.62
C SER A 62 -3.99 17.02 -1.60
N ALA A 63 -4.98 17.44 -0.82
CA ALA A 63 -4.80 18.41 0.25
C ALA A 63 -3.82 17.91 1.32
N ALA A 64 -3.88 16.63 1.68
CA ALA A 64 -2.93 15.97 2.59
C ALA A 64 -1.60 15.58 1.90
N ARG A 65 -1.39 15.94 0.62
CA ARG A 65 -0.20 15.59 -0.17
C ARG A 65 0.05 14.07 -0.26
N ALA A 66 -1.01 13.27 -0.29
CA ALA A 66 -0.97 11.82 -0.45
C ALA A 66 -1.51 11.42 -1.83
N SER A 67 -0.97 10.37 -2.40
CA SER A 67 -1.41 9.82 -3.68
C SER A 67 -2.50 8.78 -3.51
N VAL A 68 -3.32 8.61 -4.55
CA VAL A 68 -4.42 7.66 -4.57
C VAL A 68 -4.17 6.58 -5.62
N ILE A 69 -4.39 5.33 -5.24
CA ILE A 69 -4.53 4.23 -6.19
C ILE A 69 -6.03 4.10 -6.49
N VAL A 70 -6.45 4.55 -7.66
CA VAL A 70 -7.85 4.50 -8.08
C VAL A 70 -8.20 3.12 -8.63
N SER A 71 -9.32 2.55 -8.18
CA SER A 71 -9.80 1.26 -8.69
C SER A 71 -10.38 1.36 -10.11
N SER A 72 -10.23 0.32 -10.94
CA SER A 72 -10.93 0.21 -12.23
C SER A 72 -12.46 0.18 -12.08
N SER A 73 -12.96 -0.18 -10.90
CA SER A 73 -14.38 -0.07 -10.54
C SER A 73 -14.72 1.28 -9.89
N THR A 74 -14.10 2.37 -10.35
CA THR A 74 -14.41 3.74 -9.90
C THR A 74 -15.78 4.18 -10.37
N SER A 75 -16.45 5.01 -9.56
CA SER A 75 -17.73 5.67 -9.90
C SER A 75 -17.54 6.92 -10.79
N VAL A 76 -16.28 7.39 -10.94
CA VAL A 76 -15.94 8.63 -11.67
C VAL A 76 -14.90 8.30 -12.76
N PRO A 77 -15.03 8.84 -13.99
CA PRO A 77 -14.03 8.61 -15.03
C PRO A 77 -12.62 8.99 -14.59
N ILE A 78 -11.64 8.10 -14.85
CA ILE A 78 -10.25 8.30 -14.39
C ILE A 78 -9.63 9.60 -14.90
N GLY A 79 -9.94 10.03 -16.12
CA GLY A 79 -9.44 11.29 -16.68
C GLY A 79 -9.86 12.51 -15.88
N ALA A 80 -11.08 12.52 -15.34
CA ALA A 80 -11.56 13.61 -14.47
C ALA A 80 -10.79 13.61 -13.13
N LEU A 81 -10.57 12.43 -12.54
CA LEU A 81 -9.83 12.31 -11.28
C LEU A 81 -8.37 12.75 -11.41
N VAL A 82 -7.71 12.40 -12.52
CA VAL A 82 -6.33 12.83 -12.78
C VAL A 82 -6.25 14.34 -12.98
N ALA A 83 -7.21 14.93 -13.71
CA ALA A 83 -7.25 16.37 -13.94
C ALA A 83 -7.49 17.19 -12.65
N GLU A 84 -8.22 16.63 -11.69
CA GLU A 84 -8.52 17.25 -10.40
C GLU A 84 -7.45 17.00 -9.33
N SER A 85 -6.49 16.10 -9.56
CA SER A 85 -5.49 15.69 -8.57
C SER A 85 -4.24 16.58 -8.61
N ALA A 86 -3.81 17.05 -7.45
CA ALA A 86 -2.50 17.70 -7.28
C ALA A 86 -1.36 16.71 -6.98
N THR A 87 -1.65 15.40 -6.86
CA THR A 87 -0.69 14.35 -6.54
C THR A 87 -0.73 13.23 -7.58
N PRO A 88 0.34 12.42 -7.72
CA PRO A 88 0.35 11.30 -8.65
C PRO A 88 -0.82 10.34 -8.43
N ILE A 89 -1.54 9.97 -9.48
CA ILE A 89 -2.58 8.94 -9.45
C ILE A 89 -2.02 7.65 -10.04
N TRP A 90 -2.18 6.54 -9.30
CA TRP A 90 -2.00 5.20 -9.83
C TRP A 90 -3.36 4.60 -10.16
N TYR A 91 -3.42 3.71 -11.12
CA TYR A 91 -4.68 3.07 -11.52
C TYR A 91 -4.63 1.57 -11.31
N GLN A 92 -5.60 1.03 -10.55
CA GLN A 92 -5.65 -0.41 -10.26
C GLN A 92 -6.57 -1.12 -11.23
N VAL A 93 -6.06 -2.21 -11.79
CA VAL A 93 -6.78 -3.18 -12.64
C VAL A 93 -6.71 -4.58 -12.03
N HIS A 94 -7.54 -5.50 -12.50
CA HIS A 94 -7.50 -6.91 -12.09
C HIS A 94 -6.89 -7.75 -13.22
N ALA A 95 -5.87 -8.55 -12.91
CA ALA A 95 -5.20 -9.40 -13.90
C ALA A 95 -6.16 -10.40 -14.61
N ALA A 96 -7.23 -10.79 -13.94
CA ALA A 96 -8.24 -11.72 -14.47
C ALA A 96 -9.40 -11.03 -15.22
N ASP A 97 -9.38 -9.70 -15.38
CA ASP A 97 -10.41 -8.95 -16.08
C ASP A 97 -10.09 -8.96 -17.58
N PRO A 98 -11.01 -9.41 -18.46
CA PRO A 98 -10.80 -9.41 -19.92
C PRO A 98 -10.60 -7.99 -20.49
N ASP A 99 -11.11 -6.96 -19.82
CA ASP A 99 -10.98 -5.56 -20.22
C ASP A 99 -9.67 -4.89 -19.77
N THR A 100 -8.76 -5.62 -19.11
CA THR A 100 -7.54 -5.06 -18.51
C THR A 100 -6.72 -4.22 -19.50
N ALA A 101 -6.51 -4.71 -20.72
CA ALA A 101 -5.72 -3.98 -21.73
C ALA A 101 -6.35 -2.62 -22.09
N ARG A 102 -7.68 -2.58 -22.25
CA ARG A 102 -8.44 -1.35 -22.51
C ARG A 102 -8.36 -0.39 -21.32
N GLN A 103 -8.51 -0.90 -20.10
CA GLN A 103 -8.41 -0.12 -18.86
C GLN A 103 -7.02 0.49 -18.69
N VAL A 104 -5.95 -0.24 -19.01
CA VAL A 104 -4.57 0.26 -18.98
C VAL A 104 -4.38 1.37 -20.02
N ALA A 105 -4.87 1.20 -21.25
CA ALA A 105 -4.80 2.23 -22.29
C ALA A 105 -5.50 3.53 -21.85
N MET A 106 -6.67 3.42 -21.23
CA MET A 106 -7.40 4.56 -20.65
C MET A 106 -6.59 5.27 -19.55
N ALA A 107 -5.94 4.53 -18.67
CA ALA A 107 -5.12 5.09 -17.59
C ALA A 107 -3.87 5.83 -18.14
N VAL A 108 -3.22 5.27 -19.16
CA VAL A 108 -2.10 5.91 -19.87
C VAL A 108 -2.56 7.24 -20.50
N GLN A 109 -3.67 7.21 -21.23
CA GLN A 109 -4.23 8.40 -21.88
C GLN A 109 -4.65 9.48 -20.85
N ALA A 110 -5.17 9.07 -19.70
CA ALA A 110 -5.57 9.96 -18.62
C ALA A 110 -4.36 10.63 -17.90
N GLY A 111 -3.14 10.09 -18.06
CA GLY A 111 -1.94 10.60 -17.41
C GLY A 111 -1.64 10.00 -16.03
N CYS A 112 -2.18 8.81 -15.72
CA CYS A 112 -1.78 8.07 -14.53
C CYS A 112 -0.27 7.81 -14.51
N LYS A 113 0.30 7.60 -13.31
CA LYS A 113 1.75 7.43 -13.13
C LYS A 113 2.19 5.99 -12.96
N ALA A 114 1.29 5.08 -12.61
CA ALA A 114 1.56 3.64 -12.52
C ALA A 114 0.27 2.83 -12.67
N ILE A 115 0.43 1.56 -13.06
CA ILE A 115 -0.65 0.57 -13.10
C ILE A 115 -0.44 -0.42 -11.95
N CYS A 116 -1.44 -0.52 -11.08
CA CYS A 116 -1.47 -1.49 -9.98
C CYS A 116 -2.29 -2.71 -10.42
N VAL A 117 -1.64 -3.82 -10.69
CA VAL A 117 -2.30 -5.06 -11.13
C VAL A 117 -2.63 -5.93 -9.92
N SER A 118 -3.90 -6.03 -9.57
CA SER A 118 -4.38 -6.92 -8.51
C SER A 118 -4.41 -8.37 -9.00
N THR A 119 -3.78 -9.25 -8.22
CA THR A 119 -3.64 -10.68 -8.51
C THR A 119 -4.20 -11.50 -7.35
N GLY A 120 -4.43 -12.79 -7.61
CA GLY A 120 -4.89 -13.72 -6.57
C GLY A 120 -6.38 -13.69 -6.25
N VAL A 121 -7.13 -12.75 -6.81
CA VAL A 121 -8.60 -12.65 -6.65
C VAL A 121 -9.27 -12.18 -7.95
N THR A 122 -10.53 -12.57 -8.13
CA THR A 122 -11.37 -12.04 -9.20
C THR A 122 -11.79 -10.59 -8.91
N PRO A 123 -12.17 -9.80 -9.94
CA PRO A 123 -12.77 -8.49 -9.74
C PRO A 123 -13.96 -8.52 -8.78
N PHE A 124 -14.13 -7.44 -8.01
CA PHE A 124 -15.29 -7.27 -7.14
C PHE A 124 -16.49 -6.84 -7.98
N ALA A 125 -17.44 -7.75 -8.20
CA ALA A 125 -18.73 -7.39 -8.76
C ALA A 125 -19.74 -7.09 -7.64
N PRO A 126 -20.69 -6.14 -7.82
CA PRO A 126 -21.73 -5.85 -6.83
C PRO A 126 -22.47 -7.11 -6.40
N GLY A 127 -22.61 -7.31 -5.09
CA GLY A 127 -23.30 -8.47 -4.51
C GLY A 127 -22.52 -9.79 -4.52
N THR A 128 -21.29 -9.82 -5.04
CA THR A 128 -20.47 -11.04 -5.07
C THR A 128 -19.28 -10.93 -4.09
N ARG A 129 -18.80 -12.09 -3.64
CA ARG A 129 -17.51 -12.17 -2.94
C ARG A 129 -16.40 -12.43 -3.96
N PRO A 130 -15.22 -11.80 -3.83
CA PRO A 130 -14.08 -12.11 -4.68
C PRO A 130 -13.70 -13.58 -4.48
N LYS A 131 -13.40 -14.26 -5.58
CA LYS A 131 -12.92 -15.65 -5.56
C LYS A 131 -11.41 -15.67 -5.73
N PRO A 132 -10.70 -16.65 -5.14
CA PRO A 132 -9.30 -16.88 -5.46
C PRO A 132 -9.12 -17.05 -6.97
N ALA A 133 -8.09 -16.41 -7.54
CA ALA A 133 -7.71 -16.54 -8.94
C ALA A 133 -6.23 -16.85 -9.05
N ARG A 134 -5.83 -17.66 -10.03
CA ARG A 134 -4.41 -17.88 -10.32
C ARG A 134 -3.80 -16.62 -10.94
N ILE A 135 -2.54 -16.39 -10.66
CA ILE A 135 -1.76 -15.31 -11.29
C ILE A 135 -1.40 -15.78 -12.70
N ASP A 136 -1.84 -15.05 -13.70
CA ASP A 136 -1.41 -15.25 -15.08
C ASP A 136 -0.18 -14.39 -15.38
N TRP A 137 0.99 -14.97 -15.22
CA TRP A 137 2.26 -14.28 -15.46
C TRP A 137 2.46 -13.90 -16.92
N LYS A 138 1.88 -14.64 -17.88
CA LYS A 138 1.95 -14.27 -19.30
C LYS A 138 1.18 -12.99 -19.59
N ALA A 139 0.01 -12.82 -18.99
CA ALA A 139 -0.75 -11.58 -19.08
C ALA A 139 0.03 -10.42 -18.42
N ILE A 140 0.69 -10.64 -17.29
CA ILE A 140 1.54 -9.63 -16.64
C ILE A 140 2.73 -9.25 -17.54
N ASP A 141 3.41 -10.22 -18.16
CA ASP A 141 4.51 -9.94 -19.12
C ASP A 141 4.04 -9.12 -20.32
N ALA A 142 2.85 -9.39 -20.83
CA ALA A 142 2.26 -8.57 -21.89
C ALA A 142 2.02 -7.13 -21.40
N LEU A 143 1.45 -6.97 -20.22
CA LEU A 143 1.22 -5.64 -19.63
C LEU A 143 2.51 -4.88 -19.39
N THR A 144 3.56 -5.53 -18.85
CA THR A 144 4.86 -4.88 -18.59
C THR A 144 5.57 -4.46 -19.88
N ARG A 145 5.42 -5.24 -20.95
CA ARG A 145 5.99 -4.92 -22.26
C ARG A 145 5.25 -3.81 -22.99
N ASP A 146 3.91 -3.86 -22.94
CA ASP A 146 3.05 -3.01 -23.77
C ASP A 146 2.67 -1.71 -23.06
N SER A 147 2.74 -1.66 -21.73
CA SER A 147 2.49 -0.45 -20.93
C SER A 147 3.71 0.47 -20.94
N ARG A 148 3.47 1.77 -21.13
CA ARG A 148 4.47 2.83 -20.92
C ARG A 148 4.59 3.26 -19.47
N LEU A 149 3.75 2.73 -18.59
CA LEU A 149 3.71 3.04 -17.17
C LEU A 149 4.34 1.93 -16.35
N PRO A 150 4.96 2.25 -15.19
CA PRO A 150 5.42 1.26 -14.24
C PRO A 150 4.29 0.31 -13.81
N ILE A 151 4.58 -0.99 -13.75
CA ILE A 151 3.66 -2.03 -13.30
C ILE A 151 3.96 -2.39 -11.86
N VAL A 152 2.93 -2.33 -11.02
CA VAL A 152 2.96 -2.67 -9.59
C VAL A 152 2.08 -3.89 -9.37
N ILE A 153 2.61 -4.97 -8.79
CA ILE A 153 1.81 -6.18 -8.52
C ILE A 153 1.28 -6.14 -7.10
N LYS A 154 -0.03 -6.25 -6.96
CA LYS A 154 -0.75 -6.26 -5.67
C LYS A 154 -1.38 -7.63 -5.40
N GLY A 155 -1.15 -8.19 -4.20
CA GLY A 155 -1.63 -9.51 -3.80
C GLY A 155 -0.51 -10.49 -3.49
N ILE A 156 0.72 -10.00 -3.33
CA ILE A 156 1.86 -10.80 -2.91
C ILE A 156 1.72 -11.13 -1.43
N THR A 157 1.85 -12.41 -1.07
CA THR A 157 1.73 -12.88 0.33
C THR A 157 2.89 -13.77 0.77
N THR A 158 3.79 -14.16 -0.15
CA THR A 158 4.93 -15.04 0.15
C THR A 158 6.22 -14.55 -0.50
N ALA A 159 7.36 -14.94 0.06
CA ALA A 159 8.68 -14.66 -0.50
C ALA A 159 8.86 -15.27 -1.90
N ASP A 160 8.35 -16.48 -2.15
CA ASP A 160 8.42 -17.15 -3.45
C ASP A 160 7.61 -16.41 -4.52
N ALA A 161 6.42 -15.91 -4.17
CA ALA A 161 5.61 -15.09 -5.07
C ALA A 161 6.33 -13.78 -5.41
N ALA A 162 6.99 -13.14 -4.43
CA ALA A 162 7.79 -11.94 -4.65
C ALA A 162 8.99 -12.22 -5.57
N ALA A 163 9.76 -13.28 -5.29
CA ALA A 163 10.87 -13.70 -6.13
C ALA A 163 10.42 -14.05 -7.57
N THR A 164 9.22 -14.63 -7.72
CA THR A 164 8.64 -14.89 -9.04
C THR A 164 8.30 -13.59 -9.75
N ALA A 165 7.63 -12.66 -9.08
CA ALA A 165 7.25 -11.37 -9.66
C ALA A 165 8.47 -10.61 -10.22
N LEU A 166 9.61 -10.65 -9.53
CA LEU A 166 10.84 -10.01 -10.00
C LEU A 166 11.36 -10.54 -11.35
N ARG A 167 11.01 -11.77 -11.75
CA ARG A 167 11.37 -12.33 -13.06
C ARG A 167 10.52 -11.80 -14.21
N HIS A 168 9.43 -11.09 -13.88
CA HIS A 168 8.46 -10.53 -14.84
C HIS A 168 8.58 -9.00 -14.99
N ASN A 169 9.77 -8.44 -14.71
CA ASN A 169 10.09 -7.01 -14.89
C ASN A 169 9.08 -6.05 -14.24
N VAL A 170 8.56 -6.41 -13.08
CA VAL A 170 7.67 -5.55 -12.30
C VAL A 170 8.46 -4.43 -11.60
N HIS A 171 7.82 -3.29 -11.37
CA HIS A 171 8.49 -2.09 -10.85
C HIS A 171 8.27 -1.86 -9.35
N ALA A 172 7.25 -2.47 -8.76
CA ALA A 172 6.99 -2.47 -7.32
C ALA A 172 6.06 -3.63 -6.93
N LEU A 173 6.02 -3.96 -5.65
CA LEU A 173 5.13 -4.97 -5.08
C LEU A 173 4.27 -4.36 -3.99
N ILE A 174 3.01 -4.80 -3.88
CA ILE A 174 2.14 -4.53 -2.73
C ILE A 174 1.80 -5.86 -2.05
N VAL A 175 2.32 -6.05 -0.84
CA VAL A 175 1.99 -7.17 0.03
C VAL A 175 0.55 -6.98 0.51
N SER A 176 -0.35 -7.91 0.19
CA SER A 176 -1.79 -7.70 0.37
C SER A 176 -2.57 -9.01 0.39
N THR A 177 -3.53 -9.11 1.31
CA THR A 177 -4.58 -10.15 1.29
C THR A 177 -5.91 -9.63 0.72
N HIS A 178 -5.93 -8.48 0.08
CA HIS A 178 -7.13 -7.78 -0.40
C HIS A 178 -8.18 -7.51 0.69
N GLY A 179 -7.75 -7.40 1.96
CA GLY A 179 -8.63 -7.23 3.10
C GLY A 179 -9.51 -8.45 3.42
N LEU A 180 -9.22 -9.59 2.79
CA LEU A 180 -9.95 -10.83 3.01
C LEU A 180 -9.36 -11.60 4.21
N PRO A 181 -10.16 -11.87 5.25
CA PRO A 181 -9.77 -12.83 6.28
C PRO A 181 -9.76 -14.24 5.67
N GLY A 182 -8.84 -15.08 6.08
CA GLY A 182 -8.82 -16.48 5.66
C GLY A 182 -8.14 -17.33 6.72
N PRO A 183 -8.70 -18.50 7.08
CA PRO A 183 -8.01 -19.43 7.95
C PRO A 183 -6.70 -19.89 7.30
N GLY A 184 -5.63 -19.99 8.08
CA GLY A 184 -4.32 -20.44 7.63
C GLY A 184 -3.49 -19.40 6.87
N ARG A 185 -3.90 -18.14 6.82
CA ARG A 185 -3.06 -17.06 6.30
C ARG A 185 -2.23 -16.47 7.43
N GLU A 186 -0.93 -16.47 7.23
CA GLU A 186 -0.04 -15.75 8.15
C GLU A 186 -0.32 -14.25 8.10
N PRO A 187 -0.21 -13.56 9.24
CA PRO A 187 -0.34 -12.12 9.32
C PRO A 187 0.67 -11.42 8.41
N LEU A 188 0.21 -10.47 7.58
CA LEU A 188 1.06 -9.82 6.56
C LEU A 188 2.30 -9.14 7.14
N LEU A 189 2.16 -8.54 8.33
CA LEU A 189 3.26 -7.84 8.97
C LEU A 189 4.39 -8.81 9.39
N LEU A 190 4.05 -10.07 9.71
CA LEU A 190 5.03 -11.10 10.07
C LEU A 190 5.68 -11.75 8.85
N THR A 191 4.99 -11.83 7.71
CA THR A 191 5.55 -12.34 6.44
C THR A 191 6.37 -11.28 5.70
N LEU A 192 6.10 -10.00 5.94
CA LEU A 192 6.76 -8.88 5.28
C LEU A 192 8.30 -8.96 5.29
N PRO A 193 8.97 -9.30 6.40
CA PRO A 193 10.44 -9.39 6.41
C PRO A 193 11.02 -10.43 5.45
N ALA A 194 10.37 -11.57 5.29
CA ALA A 194 10.81 -12.62 4.35
C ALA A 194 10.62 -12.14 2.90
N ILE A 195 9.52 -11.45 2.61
CA ILE A 195 9.25 -10.86 1.30
C ILE A 195 10.28 -9.77 0.97
N VAL A 196 10.55 -8.84 1.89
CA VAL A 196 11.56 -7.79 1.72
C VAL A 196 12.95 -8.38 1.49
N SER A 197 13.30 -9.43 2.22
CA SER A 197 14.56 -10.15 2.03
C SER A 197 14.66 -10.78 0.64
N ALA A 198 13.60 -11.42 0.15
CA ALA A 198 13.55 -12.01 -1.19
C ALA A 198 13.65 -10.97 -2.31
N VAL A 199 13.07 -9.78 -2.09
CA VAL A 199 13.15 -8.65 -3.03
C VAL A 199 14.54 -8.02 -3.04
N ALA A 200 15.25 -8.02 -1.91
CA ALA A 200 16.64 -7.55 -1.76
C ALA A 200 16.87 -6.14 -2.34
N GLY A 201 15.92 -5.24 -2.14
CA GLY A 201 16.00 -3.83 -2.58
C GLY A 201 15.88 -3.60 -4.09
N LYS A 202 15.60 -4.63 -4.91
CA LYS A 202 15.48 -4.50 -6.36
C LYS A 202 14.31 -3.62 -6.80
N VAL A 203 13.22 -3.67 -6.07
CA VAL A 203 12.01 -2.85 -6.28
C VAL A 203 11.41 -2.40 -4.94
N PRO A 204 10.65 -1.31 -4.90
CA PRO A 204 9.89 -0.92 -3.71
C PRO A 204 8.90 -2.01 -3.29
N VAL A 205 8.79 -2.24 -1.97
CA VAL A 205 7.79 -3.13 -1.36
C VAL A 205 6.83 -2.29 -0.55
N LEU A 206 5.59 -2.22 -0.98
CA LEU A 206 4.50 -1.59 -0.25
C LEU A 206 3.70 -2.68 0.49
N VAL A 207 2.91 -2.28 1.48
CA VAL A 207 2.01 -3.20 2.18
C VAL A 207 0.67 -2.53 2.47
N ASP A 208 -0.43 -3.27 2.36
CA ASP A 208 -1.74 -2.83 2.81
C ASP A 208 -2.34 -3.81 3.84
N GLY A 209 -3.40 -3.40 4.47
CA GLY A 209 -4.15 -4.22 5.42
C GLY A 209 -4.00 -3.80 6.87
N SER A 210 -5.14 -3.61 7.52
CA SER A 210 -5.33 -3.38 8.96
C SER A 210 -4.62 -2.18 9.61
N PHE A 211 -3.97 -1.29 8.85
CA PHE A 211 -3.38 -0.05 9.37
C PHE A 211 -4.46 0.89 9.92
N ARG A 212 -4.25 1.42 11.13
CA ARG A 212 -5.16 2.35 11.84
C ARG A 212 -4.45 3.52 12.49
N ARG A 213 -3.15 3.38 12.76
CA ARG A 213 -2.32 4.32 13.52
C ARG A 213 -1.01 4.57 12.80
N GLY A 214 -0.40 5.73 13.04
CA GLY A 214 0.96 5.99 12.57
C GLY A 214 1.99 5.00 13.13
N THR A 215 1.75 4.45 14.32
CA THR A 215 2.57 3.36 14.89
C THR A 215 2.52 2.08 14.07
N ASP A 216 1.37 1.74 13.49
CA ASP A 216 1.25 0.57 12.61
C ASP A 216 2.12 0.76 11.36
N ILE A 217 2.07 1.97 10.79
CA ILE A 217 2.88 2.37 9.62
C ILE A 217 4.36 2.26 9.95
N LEU A 218 4.79 2.82 11.09
CA LEU A 218 6.19 2.75 11.53
C LEU A 218 6.67 1.31 11.67
N LYS A 219 5.84 0.39 12.20
CA LYS A 219 6.17 -1.03 12.31
C LYS A 219 6.43 -1.66 10.94
N ALA A 220 5.58 -1.40 9.95
CA ALA A 220 5.77 -1.90 8.59
C ALA A 220 7.05 -1.35 7.94
N LEU A 221 7.29 -0.05 8.07
CA LEU A 221 8.52 0.59 7.55
C LEU A 221 9.78 0.02 8.22
N ALA A 222 9.74 -0.19 9.55
CA ALA A 222 10.84 -0.80 10.29
C ALA A 222 11.09 -2.27 9.90
N PHE A 223 10.09 -2.98 9.38
CA PHE A 223 10.25 -4.29 8.76
C PHE A 223 10.71 -4.26 7.30
N GLY A 224 10.94 -3.07 6.75
CA GLY A 224 11.51 -2.87 5.42
C GLY A 224 10.50 -2.55 4.32
N ALA A 225 9.22 -2.29 4.64
CA ALA A 225 8.33 -1.71 3.67
C ALA A 225 8.82 -0.32 3.24
N THR A 226 8.62 0.02 1.97
CA THR A 226 8.94 1.35 1.43
C THR A 226 7.80 2.33 1.71
N ALA A 227 6.54 1.86 1.66
CA ALA A 227 5.35 2.65 1.93
C ALA A 227 4.17 1.73 2.30
N VAL A 228 3.06 2.35 2.71
CA VAL A 228 1.81 1.65 3.01
C VAL A 228 0.65 2.19 2.20
N ALA A 229 -0.36 1.34 1.95
CA ALA A 229 -1.61 1.76 1.35
C ALA A 229 -2.76 1.62 2.35
N ILE A 230 -3.50 2.72 2.57
CA ILE A 230 -4.55 2.82 3.60
C ILE A 230 -5.92 2.77 2.94
N GLY A 231 -6.75 1.82 3.38
CA GLY A 231 -8.12 1.66 2.85
C GLY A 231 -9.19 2.17 3.81
N ARG A 232 -9.68 1.30 4.70
CA ARG A 232 -10.85 1.54 5.56
C ARG A 232 -10.83 2.85 6.35
N PRO A 233 -9.75 3.31 6.99
CA PRO A 233 -9.74 4.58 7.68
C PRO A 233 -10.08 5.77 6.78
N VAL A 234 -9.56 5.77 5.55
CA VAL A 234 -9.88 6.82 4.57
C VAL A 234 -11.36 6.79 4.20
N MET A 235 -11.95 5.60 4.03
CA MET A 235 -13.39 5.46 3.76
C MET A 235 -14.27 5.89 4.94
N TRP A 236 -13.83 5.72 6.18
CA TRP A 236 -14.52 6.26 7.33
C TRP A 236 -14.50 7.79 7.33
N GLY A 237 -13.34 8.40 7.02
CA GLY A 237 -13.23 9.85 6.84
C GLY A 237 -14.12 10.33 5.71
N LEU A 238 -14.08 9.67 4.55
CA LEU A 238 -14.94 9.99 3.40
C LEU A 238 -16.43 9.96 3.77
N ALA A 239 -16.89 8.90 4.44
CA ALA A 239 -18.29 8.74 4.82
C ALA A 239 -18.75 9.79 5.83
N ALA A 240 -17.85 10.21 6.73
CA ALA A 240 -18.20 11.15 7.80
C ALA A 240 -18.19 12.62 7.35
N TYR A 241 -17.19 13.02 6.56
CA TYR A 241 -16.91 14.43 6.26
C TYR A 241 -16.40 14.67 4.83
N GLY A 242 -16.64 13.74 3.89
CA GLY A 242 -16.20 13.88 2.51
C GLY A 242 -14.70 14.12 2.36
N ALA A 243 -14.30 15.11 1.56
CA ALA A 243 -12.90 15.43 1.31
C ALA A 243 -12.13 15.83 2.58
N ASP A 244 -12.74 16.61 3.46
CA ASP A 244 -12.13 17.08 4.71
C ASP A 244 -11.86 15.90 5.66
N GLY A 245 -12.76 14.91 5.68
CA GLY A 245 -12.57 13.69 6.45
C GLY A 245 -11.41 12.82 5.91
N VAL A 246 -11.28 12.72 4.60
CA VAL A 246 -10.15 12.03 3.96
C VAL A 246 -8.83 12.73 4.30
N GLN A 247 -8.77 14.06 4.16
CA GLN A 247 -7.61 14.87 4.51
C GLN A 247 -7.23 14.66 5.97
N GLY A 248 -8.18 14.86 6.90
CA GLY A 248 -7.93 14.76 8.33
C GLY A 248 -7.40 13.38 8.76
N VAL A 249 -7.92 12.27 8.19
CA VAL A 249 -7.43 10.92 8.47
C VAL A 249 -5.98 10.75 8.00
N ILE A 250 -5.65 11.23 6.80
CA ILE A 250 -4.28 11.09 6.26
C ILE A 250 -3.30 11.92 7.08
N GLU A 251 -3.62 13.19 7.37
CA GLU A 251 -2.77 14.09 8.17
C GLU A 251 -2.58 13.57 9.60
N MET A 252 -3.60 12.98 10.20
CA MET A 252 -3.47 12.33 11.51
C MET A 252 -2.45 11.18 11.47
N LEU A 253 -2.50 10.31 10.44
CA LEU A 253 -1.57 9.21 10.28
C LEU A 253 -0.14 9.71 10.01
N GLN A 254 0.02 10.75 9.21
CA GLN A 254 1.32 11.40 8.94
C GLN A 254 1.91 11.99 10.23
N THR A 255 1.10 12.73 11.00
CA THR A 255 1.51 13.35 12.27
C THR A 255 1.89 12.30 13.31
N GLU A 256 1.10 11.23 13.45
CA GLU A 256 1.44 10.13 14.35
C GLU A 256 2.76 9.45 13.92
N LEU A 257 2.93 9.18 12.62
CA LEU A 257 4.17 8.58 12.11
C LEU A 257 5.38 9.45 12.45
N ALA A 258 5.32 10.76 12.14
CA ALA A 258 6.38 11.71 12.43
C ALA A 258 6.73 11.74 13.93
N ARG A 259 5.70 11.84 14.79
CA ARG A 259 5.84 11.85 16.25
C ARG A 259 6.57 10.61 16.76
N TYR A 260 6.15 9.41 16.32
CA TYR A 260 6.75 8.17 16.80
C TYR A 260 8.13 7.90 16.19
N MET A 261 8.40 8.36 14.97
CA MET A 261 9.77 8.38 14.43
C MET A 261 10.70 9.23 15.31
N ALA A 262 10.26 10.43 15.70
CA ALA A 262 11.00 11.30 16.61
C ALA A 262 11.26 10.62 17.97
N MET A 263 10.22 10.01 18.56
CA MET A 263 10.34 9.27 19.83
C MET A 263 11.32 8.09 19.75
N CYS A 264 11.44 7.45 18.57
CA CYS A 264 12.40 6.38 18.32
C CYS A 264 13.79 6.89 17.91
N GLY A 265 14.02 8.21 17.90
CA GLY A 265 15.30 8.82 17.51
C GLY A 265 15.62 8.61 16.02
N ARG A 266 14.59 8.60 15.15
CA ARG A 266 14.73 8.43 13.71
C ARG A 266 14.22 9.67 12.97
N SER A 267 15.13 10.43 12.36
CA SER A 267 14.76 11.68 11.65
C SER A 267 14.34 11.46 10.20
N THR A 268 14.69 10.34 9.59
CA THR A 268 14.34 10.01 8.19
C THR A 268 13.93 8.56 8.05
N LEU A 269 13.18 8.22 6.98
CA LEU A 269 12.76 6.85 6.70
C LEU A 269 13.96 5.91 6.49
N GLY A 270 15.03 6.37 5.86
CA GLY A 270 16.25 5.57 5.63
C GLY A 270 17.00 5.19 6.90
N LYS A 271 16.68 5.82 8.03
CA LYS A 271 17.23 5.46 9.35
C LYS A 271 16.35 4.49 10.13
N LEU A 272 15.16 4.16 9.61
CA LEU A 272 14.28 3.17 10.24
C LEU A 272 14.82 1.76 10.01
N ASP A 273 14.88 0.99 11.08
CA ASP A 273 15.27 -0.41 11.09
C ASP A 273 14.55 -1.17 12.21
N ARG A 274 14.72 -2.48 12.25
CA ARG A 274 14.08 -3.34 13.25
C ARG A 274 14.49 -3.06 14.69
N THR A 275 15.58 -2.32 14.94
CA THR A 275 16.01 -2.01 16.31
C THR A 275 15.05 -1.10 17.07
N VAL A 276 14.15 -0.42 16.35
CA VAL A 276 13.07 0.37 16.96
C VAL A 276 11.88 -0.49 17.41
N LEU A 277 11.88 -1.79 17.09
CA LEU A 277 10.80 -2.72 17.42
C LEU A 277 11.17 -3.67 18.57
N GLN A 278 10.17 -4.04 19.33
CA GLN A 278 10.21 -5.16 20.28
C GLN A 278 9.03 -6.09 20.01
N LEU A 279 9.32 -7.35 19.68
CA LEU A 279 8.31 -8.39 19.45
C LEU A 279 8.03 -9.11 20.75
N HIS A 280 6.75 -9.35 21.05
CA HIS A 280 6.29 -10.06 22.23
C HIS A 280 5.65 -11.39 21.82
N GLY A 281 6.03 -12.48 22.51
CA GLY A 281 5.45 -13.81 22.32
C GLY A 281 5.76 -14.50 20.97
N VAL A 282 6.80 -14.04 20.27
CA VAL A 282 7.39 -14.77 19.13
C VAL A 282 8.59 -15.53 19.64
N PRO A 283 8.65 -16.89 19.53
CA PRO A 283 9.87 -17.62 19.86
C PRO A 283 11.06 -17.08 19.03
N PRO A 284 12.28 -17.02 19.59
CA PRO A 284 13.44 -16.64 18.79
C PRO A 284 13.56 -17.62 17.61
N ALA A 285 13.88 -17.09 16.44
CA ALA A 285 14.16 -17.92 15.27
C ALA A 285 15.22 -18.94 15.66
N ARG A 286 14.94 -20.23 15.44
CA ARG A 286 15.93 -21.29 15.67
C ARG A 286 17.14 -20.93 14.82
N SER A 287 18.27 -20.66 15.46
CA SER A 287 19.56 -20.62 14.80
C SER A 287 19.79 -22.02 14.20
N THR A 288 19.79 -22.15 12.88
CA THR A 288 20.33 -23.31 12.23
C THR A 288 21.84 -23.27 12.47
N SER A 289 22.30 -23.87 13.57
CA SER A 289 23.66 -24.27 13.71
C SER A 289 23.87 -25.38 12.68
N SER A 290 24.56 -25.06 11.61
CA SER A 290 25.18 -26.05 10.74
C SER A 290 26.29 -26.73 11.54
N ASP A 291 26.04 -27.96 11.99
CA ASP A 291 27.08 -28.95 12.27
C ASP A 291 27.50 -29.62 10.96
#